data_595ceadd720a6408a775218f58209a39
#
_entry.id   595ceadd720a6408a775218f58209a39
#
_cell.length_a   1.000
_cell.length_b   1.000
_cell.length_c   1.000
_cell.angle_alpha   90.00
_cell.angle_beta   90.00
_cell.angle_gamma   90.00
#
_symmetry.space_group_name_H-M   'P 1'
#
loop_
_entity.id
_entity.type
_entity.pdbx_description
1 polymer ?
#
loop_
_entity_poly.entity_id
_entity_poly.type
_entity_poly.pdbx_seq_one_letter_code
_entity_poly.pdbx_strand_id
1 'polypeptide(L)'
;MSKRQIHIARLVVAGLFISYSVQAQKIEVGGGLGGMLYKGDVSPHLNPRFYRPAANLFFRYNATRSFSMRLGVAIGSFQAEDHFSKDPYQQARNYSFRSTSSEATIDMEYNFLNYKPLPKAKNWTPYVFGGLGLYSYTNPVVKARALLNFPLGIGVKYEIKRPWSVGLEFGTRFTNNDYLDGLGERTYGITTNKLAQGNPALNDSYTYTAITVSYTFYKIVCP
;
A
#
# COMPACT_ATOMS: atom_id res chain seq x y z
N MET A 1 -1.99 2.19 -44.94
CA MET A 1 -2.87 1.08 -44.47
C MET A 1 -4.15 1.08 -45.35
N SER A 2 -4.49 -0.09 -45.90
CA SER A 2 -5.70 -0.26 -46.71
C SER A 2 -6.94 -0.14 -45.82
N LYS A 3 -8.06 0.40 -46.35
CA LYS A 3 -9.34 0.49 -45.64
C LYS A 3 -9.76 -0.86 -45.02
N ARG A 4 -9.41 -1.96 -45.68
CA ARG A 4 -9.65 -3.34 -45.20
C ARG A 4 -8.86 -3.69 -43.92
N GLN A 5 -7.63 -3.22 -43.77
CA GLN A 5 -6.81 -3.43 -42.56
C GLN A 5 -7.34 -2.65 -41.38
N ILE A 6 -7.90 -1.45 -41.59
CA ILE A 6 -8.54 -0.65 -40.55
C ILE A 6 -9.82 -1.33 -40.02
N HIS A 7 -10.63 -1.92 -40.93
CA HIS A 7 -11.82 -2.68 -40.54
C HIS A 7 -11.48 -3.95 -39.74
N ILE A 8 -10.44 -4.67 -40.14
CA ILE A 8 -9.98 -5.87 -39.38
C ILE A 8 -9.46 -5.47 -38.01
N ALA A 9 -8.66 -4.41 -37.89
CA ALA A 9 -8.17 -3.91 -36.62
C ALA A 9 -9.31 -3.46 -35.68
N ARG A 10 -10.35 -2.81 -36.21
CA ARG A 10 -11.55 -2.42 -35.46
C ARG A 10 -12.36 -3.64 -35.00
N LEU A 11 -12.48 -4.67 -35.82
CA LEU A 11 -13.18 -5.91 -35.45
C LEU A 11 -12.41 -6.71 -34.38
N VAL A 12 -11.07 -6.74 -34.48
CA VAL A 12 -10.23 -7.39 -33.47
C VAL A 12 -10.31 -6.65 -32.14
N VAL A 13 -10.26 -5.32 -32.15
CA VAL A 13 -10.42 -4.50 -30.94
C VAL A 13 -11.82 -4.65 -30.36
N ALA A 14 -12.89 -4.64 -31.19
CA ALA A 14 -14.25 -4.87 -30.75
C ALA A 14 -14.44 -6.30 -30.20
N GLY A 15 -13.82 -7.31 -30.82
CA GLY A 15 -13.83 -8.71 -30.34
C GLY A 15 -13.13 -8.88 -28.98
N LEU A 16 -12.04 -8.15 -28.75
CA LEU A 16 -11.37 -8.13 -27.45
C LEU A 16 -12.26 -7.51 -26.34
N PHE A 17 -13.06 -6.50 -26.66
CA PHE A 17 -14.00 -5.92 -25.69
C PHE A 17 -15.23 -6.79 -25.40
N ILE A 18 -15.67 -7.64 -26.32
CA ILE A 18 -16.84 -8.53 -26.13
C ILE A 18 -16.50 -9.73 -25.22
N SER A 19 -15.24 -10.14 -25.14
CA SER A 19 -14.79 -11.27 -24.31
C SER A 19 -14.83 -10.98 -22.79
N TYR A 20 -15.03 -9.74 -22.38
CA TYR A 20 -15.06 -9.33 -20.97
C TYR A 20 -16.42 -9.43 -20.29
N SER A 21 -17.44 -9.96 -20.95
CA SER A 21 -18.83 -9.90 -20.46
C SER A 21 -19.21 -10.92 -19.38
N VAL A 22 -18.29 -11.77 -18.88
CA VAL A 22 -18.72 -12.95 -18.10
C VAL A 22 -18.37 -12.91 -16.61
N GLN A 23 -17.72 -11.88 -16.07
CA GLN A 23 -17.15 -11.99 -14.72
C GLN A 23 -17.36 -10.79 -13.78
N ALA A 24 -18.57 -10.28 -13.69
CA ALA A 24 -18.90 -9.20 -12.75
C ALA A 24 -18.66 -9.55 -11.25
N GLN A 25 -18.57 -10.84 -10.90
CA GLN A 25 -18.30 -11.30 -9.53
C GLN A 25 -16.82 -11.14 -9.10
N LYS A 26 -15.96 -10.68 -10.00
CA LYS A 26 -14.52 -10.57 -9.75
C LYS A 26 -14.08 -9.17 -9.35
N ILE A 27 -14.93 -8.17 -9.48
CA ILE A 27 -14.58 -6.78 -9.21
C ILE A 27 -15.03 -6.38 -7.81
N GLU A 28 -14.12 -5.76 -7.08
CA GLU A 28 -14.36 -5.25 -5.75
C GLU A 28 -13.73 -3.86 -5.64
N VAL A 29 -14.47 -2.91 -5.08
CA VAL A 29 -13.98 -1.55 -4.79
C VAL A 29 -14.10 -1.32 -3.31
N GLY A 30 -13.09 -0.71 -2.72
CA GLY A 30 -13.09 -0.47 -1.29
C GLY A 30 -12.20 0.69 -0.89
N GLY A 31 -12.30 1.00 0.38
CA GLY A 31 -11.45 1.98 1.03
C GLY A 31 -11.23 1.63 2.49
N GLY A 32 -10.28 2.27 3.11
CA GLY A 32 -9.93 2.01 4.49
C GLY A 32 -9.40 3.24 5.20
N LEU A 33 -9.53 3.19 6.51
CA LEU A 33 -8.95 4.15 7.43
C LEU A 33 -8.02 3.41 8.38
N GLY A 34 -6.91 4.06 8.72
CA GLY A 34 -5.93 3.45 9.58
C GLY A 34 -4.80 4.41 9.89
N GLY A 35 -3.58 3.91 9.91
CA GLY A 35 -2.43 4.78 10.13
C GLY A 35 -1.13 4.20 9.67
N MET A 36 -0.14 5.07 9.67
CA MET A 36 1.23 4.79 9.29
C MET A 36 2.17 4.94 10.47
N LEU A 37 3.18 4.08 10.52
CA LEU A 37 4.30 4.10 11.45
C LEU A 37 5.60 4.10 10.67
N TYR A 38 6.50 5.00 11.01
CA TYR A 38 7.85 5.05 10.47
C TYR A 38 8.77 4.07 11.21
N LYS A 39 9.73 3.50 10.47
CA LYS A 39 10.84 2.72 11.01
C LYS A 39 12.10 3.06 10.21
N GLY A 40 13.11 3.57 10.86
CA GLY A 40 14.39 3.99 10.28
C GLY A 40 15.28 4.59 11.37
N ASP A 41 16.14 5.53 10.99
CA ASP A 41 17.19 6.07 11.86
C ASP A 41 16.68 6.80 13.11
N VAL A 42 15.54 7.49 13.03
CA VAL A 42 14.95 8.22 14.16
C VAL A 42 14.12 7.28 15.06
N SER A 43 13.56 6.19 14.50
CA SER A 43 12.82 5.19 15.25
C SER A 43 13.15 3.79 14.75
N PRO A 44 14.19 3.13 15.29
CA PRO A 44 14.59 1.78 14.87
C PRO A 44 13.53 0.71 15.14
N HIS A 45 12.62 0.99 16.08
CA HIS A 45 11.53 0.11 16.47
C HIS A 45 10.17 0.73 16.16
N LEU A 46 9.18 -0.12 15.85
CA LEU A 46 7.79 0.33 15.70
C LEU A 46 7.28 0.85 17.05
N ASN A 47 7.07 2.15 17.14
CA ASN A 47 6.58 2.79 18.36
C ASN A 47 5.14 3.28 18.14
N PRO A 48 4.12 2.67 18.78
CA PRO A 48 2.71 3.04 18.61
C PRO A 48 2.40 4.51 18.91
N ARG A 49 3.26 5.20 19.67
CA ARG A 49 3.12 6.64 19.98
C ARG A 49 3.18 7.50 18.73
N PHE A 50 3.90 7.05 17.70
CA PHE A 50 4.07 7.76 16.43
C PHE A 50 3.05 7.35 15.38
N TYR A 51 2.00 6.64 15.77
CA TYR A 51 0.92 6.25 14.86
C TYR A 51 0.20 7.50 14.33
N ARG A 52 0.18 7.66 13.02
CA ARG A 52 -0.43 8.81 12.35
C ARG A 52 -1.51 8.36 11.37
N PRO A 53 -2.61 9.14 11.26
CA PRO A 53 -3.74 8.76 10.43
C PRO A 53 -3.35 8.61 8.96
N ALA A 54 -3.97 7.64 8.33
CA ALA A 54 -3.86 7.35 6.91
C ALA A 54 -5.18 6.80 6.36
N ALA A 55 -5.39 6.99 5.07
CA ALA A 55 -6.54 6.48 4.35
C ALA A 55 -6.11 5.86 3.04
N ASN A 56 -6.87 4.87 2.56
CA ASN A 56 -6.66 4.26 1.26
C ASN A 56 -7.96 4.06 0.50
N LEU A 57 -7.82 3.96 -0.82
CA LEU A 57 -8.84 3.46 -1.74
C LEU A 57 -8.21 2.38 -2.60
N PHE A 58 -8.98 1.38 -2.97
CA PHE A 58 -8.49 0.31 -3.82
C PHE A 58 -9.56 -0.26 -4.75
N PHE A 59 -9.07 -0.75 -5.86
CA PHE A 59 -9.79 -1.59 -6.80
C PHE A 59 -9.16 -2.98 -6.77
N ARG A 60 -9.96 -4.03 -6.57
CA ARG A 60 -9.51 -5.41 -6.51
C ARG A 60 -10.17 -6.24 -7.59
N TYR A 61 -9.37 -6.98 -8.32
CA TYR A 61 -9.82 -7.99 -9.26
C TYR A 61 -9.54 -9.39 -8.70
N ASN A 62 -10.59 -10.09 -8.32
CA ASN A 62 -10.51 -11.46 -7.80
C ASN A 62 -10.40 -12.44 -8.98
N ALA A 63 -9.17 -12.71 -9.45
CA ALA A 63 -8.90 -13.57 -10.61
C ALA A 63 -9.36 -15.00 -10.40
N THR A 64 -9.07 -15.54 -9.22
CA THR A 64 -9.51 -16.87 -8.77
C THR A 64 -10.01 -16.78 -7.32
N ARG A 65 -10.35 -17.92 -6.72
CA ARG A 65 -10.72 -18.00 -5.30
C ARG A 65 -9.54 -17.69 -4.37
N SER A 66 -8.33 -18.02 -4.83
CA SER A 66 -7.11 -17.87 -4.05
C SER A 66 -6.28 -16.65 -4.46
N PHE A 67 -6.40 -16.17 -5.70
CA PHE A 67 -5.58 -15.07 -6.21
C PHE A 67 -6.42 -13.85 -6.57
N SER A 68 -5.97 -12.70 -6.11
CA SER A 68 -6.52 -11.40 -6.45
C SER A 68 -5.40 -10.43 -6.83
N MET A 69 -5.71 -9.49 -7.71
CA MET A 69 -4.86 -8.33 -8.02
C MET A 69 -5.54 -7.09 -7.45
N ARG A 70 -4.75 -6.21 -6.83
CA ARG A 70 -5.24 -4.97 -6.24
C ARG A 70 -4.45 -3.79 -6.79
N LEU A 71 -5.18 -2.76 -7.23
CA LEU A 71 -4.66 -1.43 -7.47
C LEU A 71 -5.08 -0.56 -6.30
N GLY A 72 -4.13 0.10 -5.66
CA GLY A 72 -4.39 0.90 -4.48
C GLY A 72 -3.78 2.29 -4.58
N VAL A 73 -4.43 3.25 -3.93
CA VAL A 73 -3.85 4.55 -3.61
C VAL A 73 -4.03 4.80 -2.13
N ALA A 74 -3.02 5.37 -1.48
CA ALA A 74 -3.11 5.73 -0.08
C ALA A 74 -2.45 7.08 0.17
N ILE A 75 -2.96 7.76 1.18
CA ILE A 75 -2.40 9.00 1.72
C ILE A 75 -2.30 8.88 3.23
N GLY A 76 -1.26 9.45 3.79
CA GLY A 76 -1.06 9.43 5.23
C GLY A 76 0.11 10.30 5.65
N SER A 77 0.38 10.26 6.93
CA SER A 77 1.55 10.92 7.48
C SER A 77 2.29 9.98 8.42
N PHE A 78 3.56 10.22 8.61
CA PHE A 78 4.37 9.56 9.62
C PHE A 78 5.27 10.57 10.29
N GLN A 79 5.66 10.27 11.52
CA GLN A 79 6.57 11.08 12.31
C GLN A 79 7.43 10.20 13.18
N ALA A 80 8.55 10.73 13.64
CA ALA A 80 9.31 10.18 14.74
C ALA A 80 10.06 11.30 15.48
N GLU A 81 10.43 11.01 16.72
CA GLU A 81 11.12 11.94 17.61
C GLU A 81 12.17 11.19 18.42
N ASP A 82 13.41 11.67 18.40
CA ASP A 82 14.53 11.10 19.15
C ASP A 82 14.35 11.16 20.67
N HIS A 83 13.61 12.17 21.14
CA HIS A 83 13.38 12.38 22.57
C HIS A 83 12.84 11.14 23.32
N PHE A 84 12.09 10.29 22.61
CA PHE A 84 11.53 9.06 23.16
C PHE A 84 12.41 7.82 22.94
N SER A 85 13.59 7.99 22.35
CA SER A 85 14.54 6.90 22.18
C SER A 85 15.19 6.53 23.51
N LYS A 86 15.63 5.27 23.60
CA LYS A 86 16.48 4.78 24.70
C LYS A 86 17.98 4.92 24.39
N ASP A 87 18.32 5.28 23.17
CA ASP A 87 19.70 5.46 22.72
C ASP A 87 20.20 6.84 23.13
N PRO A 88 21.28 6.93 23.93
CA PRO A 88 21.87 8.21 24.35
C PRO A 88 22.30 9.12 23.16
N TYR A 89 22.72 8.51 22.05
CA TYR A 89 23.10 9.24 20.85
C TYR A 89 21.90 9.95 20.21
N GLN A 90 20.76 9.24 20.08
CA GLN A 90 19.52 9.82 19.54
C GLN A 90 18.97 10.88 20.48
N GLN A 91 19.02 10.66 21.81
CA GLN A 91 18.62 11.68 22.78
C GLN A 91 19.49 12.96 22.68
N ALA A 92 20.78 12.82 22.48
CA ALA A 92 21.70 13.94 22.29
C ALA A 92 21.44 14.67 20.97
N ARG A 93 21.05 13.95 19.90
CA ARG A 93 20.66 14.51 18.63
C ARG A 93 19.36 15.32 18.72
N ASN A 94 18.38 14.83 19.48
CA ASN A 94 17.08 15.47 19.74
C ASN A 94 16.37 15.94 18.46
N TYR A 95 16.39 15.10 17.44
CA TYR A 95 15.78 15.36 16.15
C TYR A 95 14.32 14.91 16.12
N SER A 96 13.48 15.63 15.41
CA SER A 96 12.10 15.26 15.16
C SER A 96 11.70 15.63 13.73
N PHE A 97 10.89 14.79 13.11
CA PHE A 97 10.35 15.08 11.79
C PHE A 97 8.89 14.64 11.66
N ARG A 98 8.23 15.26 10.70
CA ARG A 98 6.90 14.86 10.24
C ARG A 98 6.87 14.92 8.73
N SER A 99 6.43 13.82 8.10
CA SER A 99 6.28 13.69 6.66
C SER A 99 4.85 13.37 6.29
N THR A 100 4.41 13.88 5.15
CA THR A 100 3.17 13.46 4.49
C THR A 100 3.53 12.63 3.28
N SER A 101 2.87 11.48 3.12
CA SER A 101 3.12 10.55 2.01
C SER A 101 1.84 10.27 1.24
N SER A 102 2.01 10.07 -0.06
CA SER A 102 1.00 9.51 -0.95
C SER A 102 1.64 8.37 -1.73
N GLU A 103 0.92 7.27 -1.90
CA GLU A 103 1.40 6.09 -2.64
C GLU A 103 0.35 5.58 -3.62
N ALA A 104 0.82 4.94 -4.68
CA ALA A 104 0.02 4.13 -5.59
C ALA A 104 0.68 2.76 -5.72
N THR A 105 -0.08 1.68 -5.56
CA THR A 105 0.44 0.32 -5.52
C THR A 105 -0.30 -0.61 -6.47
N ILE A 106 0.44 -1.62 -6.93
CA ILE A 106 -0.11 -2.80 -7.59
C ILE A 106 0.32 -3.99 -6.77
N ASP A 107 -0.65 -4.68 -6.16
CA ASP A 107 -0.41 -5.79 -5.25
C ASP A 107 -1.04 -7.08 -5.79
N MET A 108 -0.36 -8.19 -5.58
CA MET A 108 -0.93 -9.54 -5.68
C MET A 108 -1.30 -10.03 -4.29
N GLU A 109 -2.49 -10.61 -4.18
CA GLU A 109 -2.99 -11.15 -2.92
C GLU A 109 -3.24 -12.65 -3.07
N TYR A 110 -2.80 -13.43 -2.09
CA TYR A 110 -3.10 -14.85 -1.97
C TYR A 110 -4.02 -15.10 -0.77
N ASN A 111 -5.24 -15.56 -1.05
CA ASN A 111 -6.25 -15.91 -0.07
C ASN A 111 -6.09 -17.41 0.31
N PHE A 112 -5.87 -17.70 1.57
CA PHE A 112 -5.61 -19.06 2.06
C PHE A 112 -6.88 -19.93 2.09
N LEU A 113 -8.03 -19.30 2.24
CA LEU A 113 -9.32 -20.01 2.21
C LEU A 113 -10.05 -19.69 0.90
N ASN A 114 -10.84 -20.63 0.39
CA ASN A 114 -11.68 -20.41 -0.79
C ASN A 114 -12.73 -19.34 -0.48
N TYR A 115 -12.35 -18.09 -0.72
CA TYR A 115 -13.12 -16.91 -0.41
C TYR A 115 -13.92 -16.47 -1.63
N LYS A 116 -15.26 -16.45 -1.49
CA LYS A 116 -16.19 -16.13 -2.59
C LYS A 116 -15.93 -16.94 -3.89
N PRO A 117 -16.84 -17.44 -4.65
CA PRO A 117 -18.17 -16.92 -5.02
C PRO A 117 -19.33 -17.91 -4.88
N LEU A 118 -19.20 -19.01 -4.13
CA LEU A 118 -20.27 -20.02 -4.03
C LEU A 118 -21.10 -19.83 -2.76
N PRO A 119 -22.40 -20.22 -2.77
CA PRO A 119 -23.30 -20.10 -1.61
C PRO A 119 -22.80 -20.81 -0.34
N LYS A 120 -21.91 -21.79 -0.48
CA LYS A 120 -21.30 -22.56 0.62
C LYS A 120 -19.83 -22.21 0.88
N ALA A 121 -19.28 -21.17 0.22
CA ALA A 121 -17.91 -20.74 0.47
C ALA A 121 -17.78 -20.10 1.86
N LYS A 122 -16.59 -20.18 2.43
CA LYS A 122 -16.29 -19.48 3.69
C LYS A 122 -16.42 -17.98 3.48
N ASN A 123 -17.02 -17.32 4.44
CA ASN A 123 -17.24 -15.87 4.41
C ASN A 123 -16.04 -15.05 4.92
N TRP A 124 -14.93 -15.70 5.25
CA TRP A 124 -13.71 -15.05 5.69
C TRP A 124 -12.47 -15.73 5.12
N THR A 125 -11.38 -14.99 5.01
CA THR A 125 -10.06 -15.53 4.62
C THR A 125 -8.95 -14.67 5.18
N PRO A 126 -7.91 -15.29 5.77
CA PRO A 126 -6.62 -14.63 5.89
C PRO A 126 -5.98 -14.57 4.50
N TYR A 127 -5.17 -13.57 4.27
CA TYR A 127 -4.42 -13.41 3.02
C TYR A 127 -3.05 -12.78 3.27
N VAL A 128 -2.14 -13.04 2.37
CA VAL A 128 -0.88 -12.34 2.24
C VAL A 128 -0.91 -11.52 0.97
N PHE A 129 -0.20 -10.43 0.95
CA PHE A 129 -0.04 -9.61 -0.25
C PHE A 129 1.37 -9.11 -0.40
N GLY A 130 1.75 -8.87 -1.64
CA GLY A 130 3.00 -8.24 -1.99
C GLY A 130 2.91 -7.60 -3.36
N GLY A 131 3.72 -6.58 -3.59
CA GLY A 131 3.62 -5.84 -4.84
C GLY A 131 4.71 -4.81 -5.06
N LEU A 132 4.40 -3.89 -5.94
CA LEU A 132 5.22 -2.75 -6.31
C LEU A 132 4.41 -1.48 -6.14
N GLY A 133 5.06 -0.43 -5.68
CA GLY A 133 4.42 0.86 -5.54
C GLY A 133 5.33 2.02 -5.93
N LEU A 134 4.70 3.11 -6.24
CA LEU A 134 5.31 4.43 -6.35
C LEU A 134 4.80 5.28 -5.21
N TYR A 135 5.71 5.90 -4.47
CA TYR A 135 5.35 6.81 -3.41
C TYR A 135 6.03 8.17 -3.56
N SER A 136 5.39 9.15 -3.01
CA SER A 136 5.88 10.52 -2.94
C SER A 136 5.76 10.99 -1.50
N TYR A 137 6.73 11.73 -1.01
CA TYR A 137 6.67 12.30 0.33
C TYR A 137 7.15 13.74 0.36
N THR A 138 6.70 14.45 1.36
CA THR A 138 7.14 15.82 1.65
C THR A 138 7.44 15.92 3.13
N ASN A 139 8.68 16.21 3.45
CA ASN A 139 9.14 16.58 4.79
C ASN A 139 9.65 18.02 4.77
N PRO A 140 9.99 18.66 5.91
CA PRO A 140 10.48 20.03 5.95
C PRO A 140 11.75 20.31 5.12
N VAL A 141 12.52 19.26 4.82
CA VAL A 141 13.84 19.37 4.16
C VAL A 141 13.77 18.96 2.70
N VAL A 142 13.02 17.91 2.38
CA VAL A 142 13.00 17.27 1.05
C VAL A 142 11.57 17.03 0.57
N LYS A 143 11.38 17.26 -0.73
CA LYS A 143 10.18 16.87 -1.45
C LYS A 143 10.56 15.87 -2.53
N ALA A 144 10.28 14.59 -2.31
CA ALA A 144 10.58 13.53 -3.25
C ALA A 144 9.31 13.01 -3.93
N ARG A 145 9.42 12.63 -5.20
CA ARG A 145 8.29 12.16 -6.02
C ARG A 145 8.66 10.89 -6.77
N ALA A 146 7.66 10.01 -6.91
CA ALA A 146 7.74 8.81 -7.73
C ALA A 146 8.91 7.88 -7.39
N LEU A 147 9.14 7.64 -6.10
CA LEU A 147 10.11 6.67 -5.61
C LEU A 147 9.47 5.29 -5.53
N LEU A 148 10.27 4.25 -5.73
CA LEU A 148 9.82 2.85 -5.64
C LEU A 148 9.71 2.40 -4.19
N ASN A 149 8.63 1.66 -3.89
CA ASN A 149 8.48 0.89 -2.67
C ASN A 149 7.99 -0.53 -2.98
N PHE A 150 8.22 -1.43 -2.03
CA PHE A 150 7.83 -2.83 -2.10
C PHE A 150 6.90 -3.13 -0.92
N PRO A 151 5.57 -3.03 -1.10
CA PRO A 151 4.62 -3.43 -0.09
C PRO A 151 4.64 -4.94 0.11
N LEU A 152 4.64 -5.36 1.38
CA LEU A 152 4.49 -6.75 1.80
C LEU A 152 3.67 -6.77 3.09
N GLY A 153 2.68 -7.65 3.17
CA GLY A 153 1.85 -7.69 4.36
C GLY A 153 0.87 -8.85 4.40
N ILE A 154 0.08 -8.81 5.45
CA ILE A 154 -0.94 -9.79 5.76
C ILE A 154 -2.26 -9.09 6.07
N GLY A 155 -3.35 -9.80 5.93
CA GLY A 155 -4.67 -9.28 6.31
C GLY A 155 -5.69 -10.37 6.48
N VAL A 156 -6.86 -9.98 6.94
CA VAL A 156 -8.04 -10.83 7.04
C VAL A 156 -9.21 -10.10 6.41
N LYS A 157 -9.99 -10.82 5.61
CA LYS A 157 -11.23 -10.33 5.00
C LYS A 157 -12.41 -11.12 5.56
N TYR A 158 -13.51 -10.43 5.82
CA TYR A 158 -14.76 -11.02 6.27
C TYR A 158 -15.94 -10.43 5.49
N GLU A 159 -16.72 -11.29 4.81
CA GLU A 159 -17.97 -10.89 4.14
C GLU A 159 -19.10 -10.85 5.18
N ILE A 160 -19.53 -9.66 5.59
CA ILE A 160 -20.61 -9.48 6.57
C ILE A 160 -21.94 -9.95 5.97
N LYS A 161 -22.29 -9.35 4.85
CA LYS A 161 -23.48 -9.66 4.05
C LYS A 161 -23.21 -9.17 2.63
N ARG A 162 -23.46 -10.05 1.65
CA ARG A 162 -23.30 -9.66 0.24
C ARG A 162 -24.08 -8.38 -0.05
N PRO A 163 -23.44 -7.42 -0.70
CA PRO A 163 -22.10 -7.41 -1.33
C PRO A 163 -20.95 -6.84 -0.47
N TRP A 164 -21.16 -6.61 0.82
CA TRP A 164 -20.26 -5.88 1.70
C TRP A 164 -19.28 -6.79 2.45
N SER A 165 -18.03 -6.38 2.47
CA SER A 165 -16.97 -7.03 3.23
C SER A 165 -16.18 -6.01 4.05
N VAL A 166 -15.67 -6.46 5.18
CA VAL A 166 -14.69 -5.72 6.00
C VAL A 166 -13.37 -6.45 5.97
N GLY A 167 -12.28 -5.72 6.19
CA GLY A 167 -10.95 -6.28 6.28
C GLY A 167 -10.11 -5.57 7.31
N LEU A 168 -9.12 -6.27 7.82
CA LEU A 168 -8.03 -5.74 8.61
C LEU A 168 -6.73 -6.05 7.86
N GLU A 169 -5.88 -5.05 7.69
CA GLU A 169 -4.64 -5.16 6.94
C GLU A 169 -3.47 -4.60 7.76
N PHE A 170 -2.35 -5.29 7.70
CA PHE A 170 -1.08 -4.87 8.25
C PHE A 170 0.00 -5.16 7.21
N GLY A 171 0.75 -4.13 6.81
CA GLY A 171 1.81 -4.31 5.81
C GLY A 171 2.91 -3.28 5.94
N THR A 172 4.13 -3.71 5.67
CA THR A 172 5.32 -2.87 5.63
C THR A 172 5.65 -2.53 4.19
N ARG A 173 6.05 -1.29 3.96
CA ARG A 173 6.55 -0.77 2.70
C ARG A 173 8.05 -0.60 2.84
N PHE A 174 8.79 -1.45 2.16
CA PHE A 174 10.24 -1.33 2.06
C PHE A 174 10.57 -0.31 0.99
N THR A 175 11.32 0.73 1.35
CA THR A 175 11.71 1.77 0.41
C THR A 175 13.17 1.59 0.01
N ASN A 176 13.52 2.04 -1.18
CA ASN A 176 14.91 2.09 -1.62
C ASN A 176 15.48 3.51 -1.44
N ASN A 177 15.16 4.14 -0.31
CA ASN A 177 15.54 5.51 -0.03
C ASN A 177 15.72 5.72 1.48
N ASP A 178 16.77 6.46 1.83
CA ASP A 178 17.22 6.74 3.19
C ASP A 178 16.92 8.20 3.62
N TYR A 179 16.03 8.90 2.91
CA TYR A 179 15.74 10.30 3.17
C TYR A 179 14.30 10.56 3.63
N LEU A 180 13.60 9.52 4.04
CA LEU A 180 12.20 9.64 4.46
C LEU A 180 12.06 10.52 5.71
N ASP A 181 13.04 10.42 6.59
CA ASP A 181 13.15 11.21 7.82
C ASP A 181 13.91 12.53 7.63
N GLY A 182 14.53 12.75 6.48
CA GLY A 182 15.35 13.93 6.20
C GLY A 182 16.79 13.81 6.71
N LEU A 183 17.19 12.67 7.25
CA LEU A 183 18.55 12.34 7.64
C LEU A 183 19.13 11.36 6.62
N GLY A 184 20.22 11.71 5.97
CA GLY A 184 20.89 10.83 5.00
C GLY A 184 22.31 11.30 4.76
N GLU A 185 23.14 10.47 4.14
CA GLU A 185 24.56 10.71 3.91
C GLU A 185 24.86 12.03 3.19
N ARG A 186 23.88 12.57 2.45
CA ARG A 186 24.02 13.79 1.64
C ARG A 186 23.20 14.97 2.17
N THR A 187 22.81 14.98 3.42
CA THR A 187 22.11 16.14 3.96
C THR A 187 23.06 17.35 3.94
N TYR A 188 23.02 18.08 2.82
CA TYR A 188 23.69 19.37 2.58
C TYR A 188 25.17 19.39 2.91
N GLY A 189 25.99 19.09 1.91
CA GLY A 189 27.37 19.47 1.77
C GLY A 189 28.04 19.89 3.08
N ILE A 190 28.78 18.96 3.71
CA ILE A 190 29.64 19.25 4.85
C ILE A 190 28.84 19.54 6.14
N THR A 191 28.16 18.58 6.67
CA THR A 191 27.86 18.65 8.09
C THR A 191 29.07 18.17 8.88
N THR A 192 29.80 19.10 9.44
CA THR A 192 30.81 18.85 10.49
C THR A 192 30.17 18.22 11.74
N ASN A 193 28.87 18.16 11.80
CA ASN A 193 28.10 17.61 12.92
C ASN A 193 27.74 16.15 12.64
N LYS A 194 28.50 15.22 13.20
CA LYS A 194 28.23 13.78 13.13
C LYS A 194 26.85 13.37 13.66
N LEU A 195 26.25 14.18 14.53
CA LEU A 195 24.92 13.95 15.08
C LEU A 195 23.80 14.12 14.03
N ALA A 196 24.04 14.78 12.92
CA ALA A 196 23.07 14.99 11.85
C ALA A 196 23.14 13.93 10.74
N GLN A 197 23.98 12.90 10.88
CA GLN A 197 24.13 11.84 9.89
C GLN A 197 23.17 10.69 10.19
N GLY A 198 22.51 10.15 9.14
CA GLY A 198 21.80 8.88 9.15
C GLY A 198 22.75 7.70 8.94
N ASN A 199 22.27 6.47 9.09
CA ASN A 199 23.00 5.27 8.80
C ASN A 199 22.73 4.82 7.35
N PRO A 200 23.66 5.04 6.40
CA PRO A 200 23.44 4.75 4.98
C PRO A 200 23.26 3.24 4.66
N ALA A 201 23.50 2.37 5.65
CA ALA A 201 23.28 0.93 5.50
C ALA A 201 21.85 0.48 5.79
N LEU A 202 20.98 1.37 6.31
CA LEU A 202 19.60 1.07 6.67
C LEU A 202 18.65 1.90 5.83
N ASN A 203 17.99 1.26 4.87
CA ASN A 203 16.90 1.91 4.15
C ASN A 203 15.68 2.11 5.06
N ASP A 204 15.05 3.26 4.91
CA ASP A 204 13.81 3.57 5.60
C ASP A 204 12.65 2.64 5.19
N SER A 205 11.77 2.39 6.12
CA SER A 205 10.53 1.66 5.87
C SER A 205 9.38 2.29 6.65
N TYR A 206 8.16 2.02 6.20
CA TYR A 206 6.98 2.41 6.97
C TYR A 206 5.94 1.30 6.96
N THR A 207 5.24 1.18 8.06
CA THR A 207 4.16 0.19 8.22
C THR A 207 2.83 0.89 8.14
N TYR A 208 1.91 0.31 7.40
CA TYR A 208 0.54 0.75 7.24
C TYR A 208 -0.42 -0.29 7.81
N THR A 209 -1.33 0.15 8.66
CA THR A 209 -2.40 -0.68 9.21
C THR A 209 -3.72 -0.01 8.91
N ALA A 210 -4.70 -0.77 8.43
CA ALA A 210 -6.02 -0.22 8.11
C ALA A 210 -7.16 -1.20 8.38
N ILE A 211 -8.30 -0.64 8.75
CA ILE A 211 -9.60 -1.28 8.65
C ILE A 211 -10.21 -0.86 7.32
N THR A 212 -10.63 -1.82 6.52
CA THR A 212 -11.15 -1.58 5.17
C THR A 212 -12.61 -2.02 5.06
N VAL A 213 -13.36 -1.32 4.23
CA VAL A 213 -14.71 -1.71 3.81
C VAL A 213 -14.70 -1.80 2.29
N SER A 214 -15.31 -2.85 1.75
CA SER A 214 -15.34 -3.06 0.31
C SER A 214 -16.71 -3.57 -0.16
N TYR A 215 -16.99 -3.25 -1.41
CA TYR A 215 -18.19 -3.64 -2.14
C TYR A 215 -17.80 -4.51 -3.33
N THR A 216 -18.34 -5.72 -3.41
CA THR A 216 -18.12 -6.65 -4.52
C THR A 216 -19.31 -6.57 -5.49
N PHE A 217 -19.02 -6.33 -6.77
CA PHE A 217 -20.05 -6.34 -7.80
C PHE A 217 -20.42 -7.78 -8.15
N TYR A 218 -21.66 -8.16 -7.87
CA TYR A 218 -22.23 -9.47 -8.23
C TYR A 218 -23.13 -9.32 -9.44
N LYS A 219 -22.92 -10.15 -10.47
CA LYS A 219 -23.90 -10.29 -11.54
C LYS A 219 -25.01 -11.22 -11.05
N ILE A 220 -26.22 -10.73 -10.96
CA ILE A 220 -27.40 -11.57 -10.73
C ILE A 220 -27.64 -12.30 -12.04
N VAL A 221 -27.32 -13.59 -12.07
CA VAL A 221 -27.77 -14.48 -13.14
C VAL A 221 -29.14 -14.97 -12.70
N CYS A 222 -30.20 -14.39 -13.25
CA CYS A 222 -31.52 -14.97 -13.11
C CYS A 222 -31.52 -16.32 -13.81
N PRO A 223 -32.08 -17.38 -13.18
CA PRO A 223 -32.19 -18.71 -13.78
C PRO A 223 -33.08 -18.69 -15.02
#